data_7804d50b2f02b4870c84950ba72c47e0
#
_entry.id   7804d50b2f02b4870c84950ba72c47e0
#
_cell.length_a   1.000
_cell.length_b   1.000
_cell.length_c   1.000
_cell.angle_alpha   90.00
_cell.angle_beta   90.00
_cell.angle_gamma   90.00
#
_symmetry.space_group_name_H-M   'P 1'
#
loop_
_entity.id
_entity.type
_entity.pdbx_description
1 polymer ?
#
loop_
_entity_poly.entity_id
_entity_poly.type
_entity_poly.pdbx_seq_one_letter_code
_entity_poly.pdbx_strand_id
1 'polypeptide(L)'
;MTGVPGAGKTLIGLQTAIDEHAAGRSAVYLSGNDPLVEVLQEALARDYVARKKEEFREGKTTERPTKKQAQSEVKAFIQKAYLYRNAYLEGIQIVNGKIKPKPGYFYSHTDKAYVPVENVAIFDEAQRAWTKDELRRFLKENGRFEDFPYSEPAFLISCMDRKKDWGVVICLVGGGQEINKGEAGIREWIEAINQEQYHGWDVYISDRLQDREYADGKALELINSTERLHVRPELHLSVSMRSFRAEKVSQFVHQLLAMQQDEARKTLQVLTKYPIVLTRSLDKAKEWLREHTRGSERCGILASSKAERLKAISINVRYKPNFIHWFLAPVDQEEIDIRSSNAPEGYSNRI
;
A
#
# COMPACT_ATOMS: atom_id res chain seq x y z
N MET A 1 -10.57 7.52 -3.10
CA MET A 1 -11.30 6.81 -2.03
C MET A 1 -10.53 6.97 -0.73
N THR A 2 -11.18 7.39 0.35
CA THR A 2 -10.55 7.65 1.64
C THR A 2 -11.06 6.68 2.71
N GLY A 3 -10.44 6.66 3.88
CA GLY A 3 -10.97 5.88 5.01
C GLY A 3 -10.05 5.91 6.21
N VAL A 4 -10.64 5.74 7.38
CA VAL A 4 -9.90 5.69 8.64
C VAL A 4 -8.90 4.52 8.67
N PRO A 5 -7.85 4.59 9.49
CA PRO A 5 -6.92 3.47 9.64
C PRO A 5 -7.65 2.17 10.01
N GLY A 6 -7.36 1.10 9.27
CA GLY A 6 -7.99 -0.21 9.50
C GLY A 6 -9.42 -0.35 8.96
N ALA A 7 -9.93 0.59 8.19
CA ALA A 7 -11.28 0.52 7.59
C ALA A 7 -11.41 -0.47 6.41
N GLY A 8 -10.33 -1.11 5.99
CA GLY A 8 -10.39 -2.11 4.91
C GLY A 8 -10.11 -1.55 3.51
N LYS A 9 -9.48 -0.38 3.37
CA LYS A 9 -9.10 0.19 2.05
C LYS A 9 -8.38 -0.82 1.17
N THR A 10 -7.30 -1.39 1.68
CA THR A 10 -6.52 -2.44 1.00
C THR A 10 -7.40 -3.62 0.58
N LEU A 11 -8.31 -4.07 1.44
CA LEU A 11 -9.21 -5.19 1.16
C LEU A 11 -10.17 -4.86 0.01
N ILE A 12 -10.78 -3.68 0.01
CA ILE A 12 -11.67 -3.25 -1.07
C ILE A 12 -10.91 -3.14 -2.39
N GLY A 13 -9.72 -2.52 -2.39
CA GLY A 13 -8.92 -2.44 -3.60
C GLY A 13 -8.54 -3.81 -4.16
N LEU A 14 -8.12 -4.72 -3.29
CA LEU A 14 -7.80 -6.09 -3.67
C LEU A 14 -9.04 -6.83 -4.21
N GLN A 15 -10.19 -6.73 -3.52
CA GLN A 15 -11.44 -7.34 -3.96
C GLN A 15 -11.88 -6.81 -5.33
N THR A 16 -11.78 -5.49 -5.54
CA THR A 16 -12.07 -4.88 -6.84
C THR A 16 -11.19 -5.46 -7.95
N ALA A 17 -9.88 -5.63 -7.71
CA ALA A 17 -8.98 -6.23 -8.70
C ALA A 17 -9.34 -7.69 -9.00
N ILE A 18 -9.71 -8.47 -7.99
CA ILE A 18 -10.15 -9.86 -8.13
C ILE A 18 -11.46 -9.95 -8.91
N ASP A 19 -12.44 -9.12 -8.59
CA ASP A 19 -13.76 -9.11 -9.24
C ASP A 19 -13.64 -8.71 -10.72
N GLU A 20 -12.83 -7.70 -11.03
CA GLU A 20 -12.54 -7.30 -12.40
C GLU A 20 -11.85 -8.41 -13.19
N HIS A 21 -10.87 -9.07 -12.60
CA HIS A 21 -10.19 -10.22 -13.20
C HIS A 21 -11.16 -11.40 -13.43
N ALA A 22 -12.00 -11.72 -12.45
CA ALA A 22 -13.02 -12.76 -12.58
C ALA A 22 -14.05 -12.44 -13.67
N ALA A 23 -14.34 -11.16 -13.91
CA ALA A 23 -15.21 -10.67 -14.97
C ALA A 23 -14.51 -10.61 -16.35
N GLY A 24 -13.28 -11.07 -16.48
CA GLY A 24 -12.48 -11.03 -17.71
C GLY A 24 -11.99 -9.63 -18.09
N ARG A 25 -12.04 -8.67 -17.19
CA ARG A 25 -11.51 -7.32 -17.40
C ARG A 25 -10.11 -7.22 -16.84
N SER A 26 -9.28 -6.39 -17.49
CA SER A 26 -7.88 -6.23 -17.09
C SER A 26 -7.75 -5.17 -16.00
N ALA A 27 -7.47 -5.60 -14.79
CA ALA A 27 -7.24 -4.75 -13.63
C ALA A 27 -5.92 -5.10 -12.94
N VAL A 28 -5.28 -4.09 -12.33
CA VAL A 28 -4.07 -4.29 -11.53
C VAL A 28 -4.18 -3.57 -10.20
N TYR A 29 -3.85 -4.29 -9.13
CA TYR A 29 -3.67 -3.75 -7.80
C TYR A 29 -2.18 -3.47 -7.56
N LEU A 30 -1.87 -2.23 -7.23
CA LEU A 30 -0.53 -1.70 -7.09
C LEU A 30 -0.29 -1.18 -5.67
N SER A 31 0.75 -1.67 -5.01
CA SER A 31 1.12 -1.16 -3.69
C SER A 31 2.62 -0.87 -3.61
N GLY A 32 2.96 0.21 -2.91
CA GLY A 32 4.34 0.53 -2.55
C GLY A 32 4.87 -0.27 -1.36
N ASN A 33 4.03 -1.11 -0.73
CA ASN A 33 4.41 -1.95 0.40
C ASN A 33 4.85 -3.33 -0.08
N ASP A 34 6.14 -3.48 -0.40
CA ASP A 34 6.70 -4.73 -0.92
C ASP A 34 6.38 -5.98 -0.09
N PRO A 35 6.55 -5.98 1.25
CA PRO A 35 6.16 -7.12 2.09
C PRO A 35 4.69 -7.51 1.95
N LEU A 36 3.80 -6.53 1.88
CA LEU A 36 2.37 -6.77 1.70
C LEU A 36 2.09 -7.45 0.36
N VAL A 37 2.68 -6.94 -0.72
CA VAL A 37 2.51 -7.53 -2.06
C VAL A 37 3.00 -8.98 -2.08
N GLU A 38 4.18 -9.27 -1.52
CA GLU A 38 4.74 -10.62 -1.49
C GLU A 38 3.85 -11.60 -0.70
N VAL A 39 3.33 -11.17 0.46
CA VAL A 39 2.43 -11.99 1.29
C VAL A 39 1.09 -12.22 0.59
N LEU A 40 0.50 -11.18 -0.01
CA LEU A 40 -0.77 -11.31 -0.76
C LEU A 40 -0.62 -12.23 -1.97
N GLN A 41 0.44 -12.07 -2.75
CA GLN A 41 0.70 -12.94 -3.90
C GLN A 41 0.82 -14.40 -3.49
N GLU A 42 1.55 -14.71 -2.43
CA GLU A 42 1.71 -16.09 -1.95
C GLU A 42 0.41 -16.65 -1.35
N ALA A 43 -0.31 -15.85 -0.56
CA ALA A 43 -1.58 -16.27 0.06
C ALA A 43 -2.63 -16.62 -1.01
N LEU A 44 -2.80 -15.75 -1.99
CA LEU A 44 -3.77 -15.97 -3.07
C LEU A 44 -3.34 -17.11 -3.99
N ALA A 45 -2.05 -17.27 -4.25
CA ALA A 45 -1.57 -18.42 -5.02
C ALA A 45 -1.83 -19.76 -4.29
N ARG A 46 -1.68 -19.80 -2.95
CA ARG A 46 -2.03 -20.98 -2.14
C ARG A 46 -3.52 -21.27 -2.19
N ASP A 47 -4.35 -20.26 -2.02
CA ASP A 47 -5.81 -20.38 -2.08
C ASP A 47 -6.27 -20.87 -3.48
N TYR A 48 -5.75 -20.27 -4.55
CA TYR A 48 -6.01 -20.72 -5.92
C TYR A 48 -5.70 -22.20 -6.12
N VAL A 49 -4.50 -22.63 -5.70
CA VAL A 49 -4.10 -24.04 -5.79
C VAL A 49 -5.02 -24.95 -4.97
N ALA A 50 -5.42 -24.52 -3.78
CA ALA A 50 -6.32 -25.30 -2.92
C ALA A 50 -7.69 -25.47 -3.56
N ARG A 51 -8.31 -24.41 -4.05
CA ARG A 51 -9.60 -24.44 -4.76
C ARG A 51 -9.56 -25.29 -6.02
N LYS A 52 -8.53 -25.12 -6.85
CA LYS A 52 -8.38 -25.88 -8.09
C LYS A 52 -8.11 -27.38 -7.83
N LYS A 53 -7.43 -27.74 -6.75
CA LYS A 53 -7.30 -29.13 -6.32
C LYS A 53 -8.63 -29.76 -5.93
N GLU A 54 -9.50 -28.99 -5.30
CA GLU A 54 -10.84 -29.44 -4.93
C GLU A 54 -11.72 -29.63 -6.17
N GLU A 55 -11.72 -28.66 -7.09
CA GLU A 55 -12.39 -28.79 -8.39
C GLU A 55 -11.90 -30.02 -9.20
N PHE A 56 -10.60 -30.31 -9.14
CA PHE A 56 -10.03 -31.51 -9.78
C PHE A 56 -10.49 -32.80 -9.11
N ARG A 57 -10.56 -32.85 -7.77
CA ARG A 57 -11.08 -34.02 -7.03
C ARG A 57 -12.55 -34.28 -7.31
N GLU A 58 -13.33 -33.21 -7.50
CA GLU A 58 -14.75 -33.27 -7.84
C GLU A 58 -15.01 -33.54 -9.32
N GLY A 59 -13.96 -33.67 -10.15
CA GLY A 59 -14.10 -33.91 -11.59
C GLY A 59 -14.55 -32.71 -12.42
N LYS A 60 -14.53 -31.50 -11.83
CA LYS A 60 -14.92 -30.26 -12.51
C LYS A 60 -13.85 -29.72 -13.45
N THR A 61 -12.64 -30.17 -13.33
CA THR A 61 -11.50 -29.82 -14.20
C THR A 61 -10.59 -31.01 -14.41
N THR A 62 -9.92 -31.08 -15.57
CA THR A 62 -8.94 -32.09 -15.90
C THR A 62 -7.51 -31.63 -15.65
N GLU A 63 -7.30 -30.32 -15.44
CA GLU A 63 -5.98 -29.74 -15.23
C GLU A 63 -5.58 -29.77 -13.75
N ARG A 64 -4.37 -30.27 -13.48
CA ARG A 64 -3.76 -30.19 -12.16
C ARG A 64 -3.15 -28.81 -11.96
N PRO A 65 -3.59 -28.06 -10.95
CA PRO A 65 -3.02 -26.74 -10.68
C PRO A 65 -1.58 -26.86 -10.19
N THR A 66 -0.70 -26.04 -10.73
CA THR A 66 0.67 -25.89 -10.24
C THR A 66 0.83 -24.58 -9.47
N LYS A 67 1.68 -24.59 -8.44
CA LYS A 67 1.99 -23.37 -7.70
C LYS A 67 2.58 -22.28 -8.60
N LYS A 68 3.41 -22.66 -9.58
CA LYS A 68 4.04 -21.74 -10.52
C LYS A 68 3.00 -21.00 -11.39
N GLN A 69 2.02 -21.75 -11.89
CA GLN A 69 0.92 -21.17 -12.67
C GLN A 69 0.09 -20.20 -11.82
N ALA A 70 -0.32 -20.64 -10.62
CA ALA A 70 -1.05 -19.79 -9.69
C ALA A 70 -0.30 -18.48 -9.35
N GLN A 71 1.02 -18.58 -9.10
CA GLN A 71 1.85 -17.40 -8.87
C GLN A 71 1.93 -16.46 -10.08
N SER A 72 1.97 -17.01 -11.30
CA SER A 72 1.97 -16.21 -12.52
C SER A 72 0.65 -15.45 -12.69
N GLU A 73 -0.47 -16.13 -12.49
CA GLU A 73 -1.81 -15.51 -12.58
C GLU A 73 -1.99 -14.40 -11.53
N VAL A 74 -1.63 -14.66 -10.27
CA VAL A 74 -1.75 -13.65 -9.20
C VAL A 74 -0.84 -12.45 -9.46
N LYS A 75 0.39 -12.68 -9.94
CA LYS A 75 1.33 -11.60 -10.28
C LYS A 75 0.86 -10.74 -11.44
N ALA A 76 -0.03 -11.23 -12.28
CA ALA A 76 -0.58 -10.45 -13.37
C ALA A 76 -1.46 -9.29 -12.86
N PHE A 77 -2.20 -9.49 -11.77
CA PHE A 77 -3.10 -8.46 -11.24
C PHE A 77 -2.70 -7.89 -9.86
N ILE A 78 -1.67 -8.40 -9.20
CA ILE A 78 -1.11 -7.80 -7.98
C ILE A 78 0.37 -7.53 -8.20
N GLN A 79 0.77 -6.26 -8.18
CA GLN A 79 2.14 -5.86 -8.49
C GLN A 79 2.66 -4.81 -7.50
N LYS A 80 3.98 -4.71 -7.41
CA LYS A 80 4.65 -3.60 -6.73
C LYS A 80 4.55 -2.35 -7.61
N ALA A 81 4.10 -1.23 -7.06
CA ALA A 81 3.86 0.01 -7.81
C ALA A 81 5.09 0.46 -8.61
N TYR A 82 6.30 0.31 -8.06
CA TYR A 82 7.52 0.69 -8.76
C TYR A 82 7.85 -0.21 -9.96
N LEU A 83 7.44 -1.49 -9.95
CA LEU A 83 7.62 -2.38 -11.09
C LEU A 83 6.72 -1.96 -12.25
N TYR A 84 5.46 -1.67 -11.97
CA TYR A 84 4.50 -1.12 -12.93
C TYR A 84 5.03 0.18 -13.53
N ARG A 85 5.39 1.16 -12.70
CA ARG A 85 6.01 2.41 -13.15
C ARG A 85 7.21 2.17 -14.06
N ASN A 86 8.15 1.32 -13.63
CA ASN A 86 9.39 1.08 -14.37
C ASN A 86 9.15 0.40 -15.72
N ALA A 87 8.18 -0.51 -15.82
CA ALA A 87 7.80 -1.16 -17.07
C ALA A 87 7.34 -0.13 -18.11
N TYR A 88 6.48 0.81 -17.72
CA TYR A 88 5.97 1.84 -18.65
C TYR A 88 6.93 3.00 -18.89
N LEU A 89 7.94 3.21 -18.03
CA LEU A 89 9.05 4.12 -18.31
C LEU A 89 9.98 3.62 -19.43
N GLU A 90 10.07 2.32 -19.62
CA GLU A 90 10.90 1.75 -20.70
C GLU A 90 10.38 2.08 -22.10
N GLY A 91 9.04 2.14 -22.27
CA GLY A 91 8.37 2.38 -23.54
C GLY A 91 8.29 3.84 -23.97
N ILE A 92 8.81 4.78 -23.17
CA ILE A 92 8.67 6.22 -23.42
C ILE A 92 9.99 6.93 -23.69
N GLN A 93 9.87 8.08 -24.36
CA GLN A 93 10.87 9.12 -24.45
C GLN A 93 10.24 10.49 -24.15
N ILE A 94 11.04 11.44 -23.70
CA ILE A 94 10.60 12.81 -23.48
C ILE A 94 11.03 13.65 -24.68
N VAL A 95 10.05 14.24 -25.37
CA VAL A 95 10.28 15.13 -26.52
C VAL A 95 9.55 16.45 -26.27
N ASN A 96 10.30 17.53 -26.18
CA ASN A 96 9.78 18.87 -25.86
C ASN A 96 8.91 18.87 -24.56
N GLY A 97 9.39 18.18 -23.51
CA GLY A 97 8.71 18.09 -22.22
C GLY A 97 7.47 17.17 -22.21
N LYS A 98 7.14 16.50 -23.32
CA LYS A 98 5.98 15.62 -23.45
C LYS A 98 6.41 14.16 -23.60
N ILE A 99 5.62 13.27 -23.01
CA ILE A 99 5.78 11.83 -23.17
C ILE A 99 5.41 11.42 -24.60
N LYS A 100 6.30 10.69 -25.24
CA LYS A 100 6.11 10.07 -26.55
C LYS A 100 6.53 8.60 -26.51
N PRO A 101 5.94 7.73 -27.35
CA PRO A 101 6.42 6.36 -27.46
C PRO A 101 7.85 6.31 -28.01
N LYS A 102 8.65 5.39 -27.50
CA LYS A 102 9.91 5.05 -28.17
C LYS A 102 9.62 4.28 -29.46
N PRO A 103 10.45 4.43 -30.49
CA PRO A 103 10.33 3.62 -31.69
C PRO A 103 10.35 2.12 -31.36
N GLY A 104 9.40 1.36 -31.88
CA GLY A 104 9.24 -0.09 -31.61
C GLY A 104 8.44 -0.43 -30.35
N TYR A 105 8.05 0.55 -29.56
CA TYR A 105 7.19 0.36 -28.38
C TYR A 105 5.78 0.89 -28.70
N PHE A 106 4.89 0.00 -29.05
CA PHE A 106 3.49 0.32 -29.32
C PHE A 106 2.57 -0.51 -28.43
N TYR A 107 1.52 -1.04 -28.99
CA TYR A 107 0.68 -2.04 -28.34
C TYR A 107 1.43 -3.37 -28.34
N SER A 108 1.96 -3.76 -27.21
CA SER A 108 2.67 -5.02 -27.06
C SER A 108 2.07 -5.80 -25.91
N HIS A 109 1.88 -7.11 -26.11
CA HIS A 109 1.58 -8.05 -25.04
C HIS A 109 2.83 -8.46 -24.25
N THR A 110 3.93 -7.74 -24.45
CA THR A 110 5.20 -7.94 -23.75
C THR A 110 5.40 -6.87 -22.66
N ASP A 111 6.33 -7.12 -21.74
CA ASP A 111 6.73 -6.21 -20.66
C ASP A 111 7.25 -4.83 -21.12
N LYS A 112 7.31 -4.61 -22.43
CA LYS A 112 7.82 -3.39 -23.07
C LYS A 112 6.71 -2.66 -23.83
N ALA A 113 5.60 -2.36 -23.14
CA ALA A 113 4.49 -1.66 -23.74
C ALA A 113 4.54 -0.16 -23.50
N TYR A 114 4.03 0.63 -24.46
CA TYR A 114 3.73 2.05 -24.26
C TYR A 114 2.34 2.24 -23.64
N VAL A 115 1.38 1.46 -24.05
CA VAL A 115 -0.02 1.52 -23.57
C VAL A 115 -0.24 0.38 -22.58
N PRO A 116 -0.77 0.65 -21.38
CA PRO A 116 -1.11 -0.40 -20.41
C PRO A 116 -2.08 -1.43 -20.97
N VAL A 117 -1.87 -2.68 -20.60
CA VAL A 117 -2.82 -3.76 -20.87
C VAL A 117 -4.06 -3.55 -20.01
N GLU A 118 -3.85 -3.08 -18.80
CA GLU A 118 -4.89 -2.88 -17.79
C GLU A 118 -5.80 -1.71 -18.15
N ASN A 119 -7.10 -1.88 -17.91
CA ASN A 119 -8.09 -0.82 -17.98
C ASN A 119 -8.37 -0.20 -16.60
N VAL A 120 -8.08 -0.92 -15.54
CA VAL A 120 -8.25 -0.46 -14.16
C VAL A 120 -6.93 -0.55 -13.41
N ALA A 121 -6.45 0.57 -12.88
CA ALA A 121 -5.27 0.64 -12.02
C ALA A 121 -5.66 1.11 -10.62
N ILE A 122 -5.40 0.29 -9.61
CA ILE A 122 -5.76 0.53 -8.21
C ILE A 122 -4.47 0.78 -7.44
N PHE A 123 -4.29 1.99 -6.93
CA PHE A 123 -3.11 2.38 -6.15
C PHE A 123 -3.44 2.37 -4.66
N ASP A 124 -2.89 1.41 -3.93
CA ASP A 124 -2.95 1.37 -2.47
C ASP A 124 -1.87 2.25 -1.85
N GLU A 125 -2.22 2.94 -0.76
CA GLU A 125 -1.39 3.96 -0.13
C GLU A 125 -0.95 5.05 -1.14
N ALA A 126 -1.88 5.52 -1.97
CA ALA A 126 -1.59 6.43 -3.09
C ALA A 126 -0.93 7.75 -2.66
N GLN A 127 -1.11 8.18 -1.39
CA GLN A 127 -0.44 9.36 -0.83
C GLN A 127 1.09 9.20 -0.75
N ARG A 128 1.61 7.98 -0.84
CA ARG A 128 3.05 7.68 -0.81
C ARG A 128 3.75 7.80 -2.16
N ALA A 129 3.02 8.09 -3.21
CA ALA A 129 3.63 8.33 -4.54
C ALA A 129 4.65 9.48 -4.46
N TRP A 130 5.65 9.46 -5.30
CA TRP A 130 6.76 10.40 -5.26
C TRP A 130 6.44 11.72 -5.94
N THR A 131 6.95 12.80 -5.35
CA THR A 131 6.94 14.13 -5.98
C THR A 131 7.78 14.13 -7.26
N LYS A 132 7.59 15.16 -8.07
CA LYS A 132 8.37 15.36 -9.30
C LYS A 132 9.89 15.37 -9.03
N ASP A 133 10.32 16.06 -7.97
CA ASP A 133 11.75 16.18 -7.66
C ASP A 133 12.35 14.84 -7.21
N GLU A 134 11.60 14.06 -6.41
CA GLU A 134 12.04 12.76 -5.97
C GLU A 134 12.16 11.77 -7.13
N LEU A 135 11.14 11.71 -7.99
CA LEU A 135 11.17 10.82 -9.16
C LEU A 135 12.27 11.21 -10.14
N ARG A 136 12.44 12.51 -10.43
CA ARG A 136 13.50 13.03 -11.29
C ARG A 136 14.87 12.64 -10.75
N ARG A 137 15.13 12.85 -9.45
CA ARG A 137 16.39 12.49 -8.80
C ARG A 137 16.67 10.99 -8.95
N PHE A 138 15.70 10.16 -8.62
CA PHE A 138 15.82 8.71 -8.74
C PHE A 138 16.13 8.25 -10.16
N LEU A 139 15.43 8.79 -11.17
CA LEU A 139 15.64 8.42 -12.57
C LEU A 139 17.00 8.85 -13.09
N LYS A 140 17.47 10.04 -12.68
CA LYS A 140 18.81 10.54 -13.01
C LYS A 140 19.91 9.68 -12.37
N GLU A 141 19.81 9.35 -11.09
CA GLU A 141 20.77 8.49 -10.38
C GLU A 141 20.85 7.08 -10.98
N ASN A 142 19.75 6.59 -11.58
CA ASN A 142 19.70 5.28 -12.24
C ASN A 142 19.97 5.36 -13.77
N GLY A 143 20.43 6.50 -14.29
CA GLY A 143 20.83 6.67 -15.69
C GLY A 143 19.68 6.51 -16.71
N ARG A 144 18.42 6.72 -16.28
CA ARG A 144 17.25 6.53 -17.16
C ARG A 144 16.82 7.79 -17.89
N PHE A 145 16.71 8.92 -17.17
CA PHE A 145 16.34 10.24 -17.69
C PHE A 145 17.13 11.31 -16.94
N GLU A 146 17.72 12.27 -17.66
CA GLU A 146 18.42 13.40 -17.01
C GLU A 146 17.45 14.41 -16.40
N ASP A 147 16.37 14.69 -17.11
CA ASP A 147 15.29 15.58 -16.65
C ASP A 147 13.94 14.96 -16.98
N PHE A 148 13.27 14.49 -15.94
CA PHE A 148 11.94 13.89 -16.06
C PHE A 148 10.90 14.89 -15.54
N PRO A 149 9.97 15.36 -16.39
CA PRO A 149 9.15 16.52 -16.08
C PRO A 149 7.87 16.20 -15.26
N TYR A 150 7.61 14.93 -14.95
CA TYR A 150 6.40 14.49 -14.28
C TYR A 150 6.67 14.00 -12.87
N SER A 151 5.69 14.19 -11.97
CA SER A 151 5.61 13.45 -10.72
C SER A 151 5.18 12.00 -10.96
N GLU A 152 5.31 11.13 -9.95
CA GLU A 152 4.82 9.75 -10.07
C GLU A 152 3.31 9.69 -10.32
N PRO A 153 2.45 10.44 -9.59
CA PRO A 153 1.02 10.53 -9.92
C PRO A 153 0.75 10.97 -11.36
N ALA A 154 1.39 12.05 -11.82
CA ALA A 154 1.20 12.55 -13.18
C ALA A 154 1.64 11.52 -14.23
N PHE A 155 2.72 10.80 -13.99
CA PHE A 155 3.18 9.72 -14.87
C PHE A 155 2.19 8.55 -14.89
N LEU A 156 1.70 8.11 -13.73
CA LEU A 156 0.78 6.98 -13.61
C LEU A 156 -0.59 7.30 -14.27
N ILE A 157 -1.10 8.52 -14.10
CA ILE A 157 -2.29 8.99 -14.84
C ILE A 157 -2.00 8.97 -16.34
N SER A 158 -0.82 9.48 -16.78
CA SER A 158 -0.44 9.46 -18.19
C SER A 158 -0.39 8.06 -18.79
N CYS A 159 -0.08 7.04 -18.01
CA CYS A 159 -0.11 5.66 -18.48
C CYS A 159 -1.54 5.26 -18.88
N MET A 160 -2.51 5.51 -18.01
CA MET A 160 -3.92 5.17 -18.27
C MET A 160 -4.54 6.05 -19.35
N ASP A 161 -4.13 7.31 -19.48
CA ASP A 161 -4.57 8.26 -20.52
C ASP A 161 -4.16 7.85 -21.94
N ARG A 162 -3.21 6.94 -22.09
CA ARG A 162 -2.79 6.38 -23.39
C ARG A 162 -3.78 5.38 -23.97
N LYS A 163 -4.74 4.92 -23.18
CA LYS A 163 -5.81 4.03 -23.67
C LYS A 163 -6.75 4.78 -24.57
N LYS A 164 -7.21 4.10 -25.62
CA LYS A 164 -8.09 4.71 -26.63
C LYS A 164 -9.57 4.57 -26.31
N ASP A 165 -9.90 3.56 -25.52
CA ASP A 165 -11.28 3.21 -25.17
C ASP A 165 -11.67 3.83 -23.82
N TRP A 166 -11.22 3.24 -22.72
CA TRP A 166 -11.49 3.73 -21.38
C TRP A 166 -10.39 3.29 -20.40
N GLY A 167 -10.25 4.06 -19.35
CA GLY A 167 -9.35 3.74 -18.25
C GLY A 167 -9.88 4.25 -16.93
N VAL A 168 -9.61 3.53 -15.84
CA VAL A 168 -9.99 3.92 -14.49
C VAL A 168 -8.75 3.89 -13.59
N VAL A 169 -8.56 4.96 -12.82
CA VAL A 169 -7.53 5.06 -11.78
C VAL A 169 -8.24 5.15 -10.43
N ILE A 170 -7.96 4.22 -9.52
CA ILE A 170 -8.51 4.20 -8.17
C ILE A 170 -7.37 4.45 -7.19
N CYS A 171 -7.41 5.58 -6.48
CA CYS A 171 -6.46 5.91 -5.43
C CYS A 171 -7.07 5.61 -4.06
N LEU A 172 -6.47 4.69 -3.31
CA LEU A 172 -6.82 4.40 -1.92
C LEU A 172 -5.90 5.22 -1.02
N VAL A 173 -6.48 6.16 -0.28
CA VAL A 173 -5.73 7.17 0.49
C VAL A 173 -6.02 7.05 1.98
N GLY A 174 -4.97 6.94 2.77
CA GLY A 174 -5.04 7.00 4.23
C GLY A 174 -4.70 8.42 4.73
N GLY A 175 -5.51 9.00 5.60
CA GLY A 175 -5.22 10.29 6.21
C GLY A 175 -4.04 10.24 7.17
N GLY A 176 -3.22 11.30 7.21
CA GLY A 176 -2.15 11.47 8.20
C GLY A 176 -1.01 10.44 8.14
N GLN A 177 -0.86 9.71 7.04
CA GLN A 177 0.14 8.63 6.91
C GLN A 177 1.31 8.99 5.99
N GLU A 178 1.54 10.24 5.74
CA GLU A 178 2.72 10.74 5.03
C GLU A 178 3.94 10.64 5.95
N ILE A 179 4.79 9.63 5.71
CA ILE A 179 5.86 9.26 6.66
C ILE A 179 7.23 9.73 6.18
N ASN A 180 7.46 9.83 4.88
CA ASN A 180 8.77 10.08 4.30
C ASN A 180 8.85 11.45 3.59
N LYS A 181 10.04 12.06 3.64
CA LYS A 181 10.34 13.22 2.79
C LYS A 181 10.27 12.79 1.32
N GLY A 182 9.51 13.53 0.50
CA GLY A 182 9.35 13.24 -0.92
C GLY A 182 8.10 12.45 -1.26
N GLU A 183 7.29 12.05 -0.29
CA GLU A 183 5.93 11.57 -0.53
C GLU A 183 5.05 12.74 -0.97
N ALA A 184 4.28 12.52 -2.03
CA ALA A 184 3.57 13.59 -2.73
C ALA A 184 2.23 13.97 -2.05
N GLY A 185 1.74 13.11 -1.17
CA GLY A 185 0.40 13.28 -0.62
C GLY A 185 -0.69 13.21 -1.68
N ILE A 186 -1.92 13.48 -1.29
CA ILE A 186 -3.06 13.54 -2.23
C ILE A 186 -2.99 14.77 -3.14
N ARG A 187 -2.32 15.81 -2.69
CA ARG A 187 -2.19 17.08 -3.43
C ARG A 187 -1.60 16.88 -4.81
N GLU A 188 -0.54 16.12 -4.93
CA GLU A 188 0.13 15.88 -6.21
C GLU A 188 -0.74 15.12 -7.22
N TRP A 189 -1.62 14.22 -6.73
CA TRP A 189 -2.61 13.55 -7.58
C TRP A 189 -3.63 14.55 -8.14
N ILE A 190 -4.07 15.49 -7.31
CA ILE A 190 -5.00 16.55 -7.71
C ILE A 190 -4.32 17.51 -8.68
N GLU A 191 -3.11 17.96 -8.40
CA GLU A 191 -2.35 18.82 -9.31
C GLU A 191 -2.07 18.13 -10.64
N ALA A 192 -1.83 16.82 -10.63
CA ALA A 192 -1.65 16.04 -11.85
C ALA A 192 -2.93 16.02 -12.70
N ILE A 193 -4.08 15.68 -12.12
CA ILE A 193 -5.35 15.58 -12.87
C ILE A 193 -5.90 16.93 -13.33
N ASN A 194 -5.42 18.03 -12.77
CA ASN A 194 -5.77 19.39 -13.19
C ASN A 194 -5.02 19.85 -14.45
N GLN A 195 -4.01 19.12 -14.91
CA GLN A 195 -3.30 19.49 -16.13
C GLN A 195 -4.28 19.45 -17.32
N GLU A 196 -4.15 20.41 -18.22
CA GLU A 196 -5.05 20.60 -19.36
C GLU A 196 -5.28 19.33 -20.18
N GLN A 197 -4.24 18.53 -20.34
CA GLN A 197 -4.28 17.27 -21.10
C GLN A 197 -5.24 16.22 -20.48
N TYR A 198 -5.62 16.33 -19.20
CA TYR A 198 -6.49 15.41 -18.49
C TYR A 198 -7.91 15.96 -18.27
N HIS A 199 -8.30 17.03 -18.92
CA HIS A 199 -9.63 17.61 -18.77
C HIS A 199 -10.76 16.69 -19.26
N GLY A 200 -10.47 15.65 -19.99
CA GLY A 200 -11.44 14.61 -20.38
C GLY A 200 -11.73 13.56 -19.30
N TRP A 201 -11.08 13.64 -18.12
CA TRP A 201 -11.30 12.69 -17.03
C TRP A 201 -12.38 13.20 -16.07
N ASP A 202 -13.34 12.31 -15.72
CA ASP A 202 -14.22 12.51 -14.58
C ASP A 202 -13.52 12.17 -13.27
N VAL A 203 -13.72 12.98 -12.24
CA VAL A 203 -13.05 12.84 -10.95
C VAL A 203 -14.07 12.57 -9.85
N TYR A 204 -14.01 11.41 -9.25
CA TYR A 204 -14.88 11.00 -8.15
C TYR A 204 -14.11 11.04 -6.84
N ILE A 205 -14.60 11.80 -5.87
CA ILE A 205 -13.93 11.98 -4.58
C ILE A 205 -14.86 11.83 -3.39
N SER A 206 -14.28 11.48 -2.24
CA SER A 206 -14.97 11.52 -0.96
C SER A 206 -15.13 12.97 -0.46
N ASP A 207 -16.24 13.27 0.22
CA ASP A 207 -16.48 14.53 0.92
C ASP A 207 -15.44 14.77 2.04
N ARG A 208 -14.85 13.69 2.59
CA ARG A 208 -13.85 13.75 3.66
C ARG A 208 -12.48 14.28 3.22
N LEU A 209 -12.26 14.47 1.93
CA LEU A 209 -11.06 15.17 1.46
C LEU A 209 -10.98 16.65 1.90
N GLN A 210 -12.05 17.19 2.53
CA GLN A 210 -12.04 18.48 3.21
C GLN A 210 -11.41 18.44 4.61
N ASP A 211 -11.20 17.25 5.18
CA ASP A 211 -10.60 17.11 6.50
C ASP A 211 -9.12 17.54 6.46
N ARG A 212 -8.62 18.12 7.53
CA ARG A 212 -7.24 18.65 7.62
C ARG A 212 -6.16 17.59 7.37
N GLU A 213 -6.49 16.33 7.52
CA GLU A 213 -5.59 15.21 7.25
C GLU A 213 -5.26 15.05 5.77
N TYR A 214 -6.01 15.72 4.87
CA TYR A 214 -5.81 15.64 3.42
C TYR A 214 -5.51 17.04 2.87
N ALA A 215 -4.27 17.27 2.46
CA ALA A 215 -3.82 18.53 1.87
C ALA A 215 -4.26 19.77 2.68
N ASP A 216 -4.14 19.73 4.01
CA ASP A 216 -4.58 20.80 4.93
C ASP A 216 -6.06 21.20 4.79
N GLY A 217 -6.92 20.28 4.35
CA GLY A 217 -8.35 20.51 4.13
C GLY A 217 -8.68 21.25 2.84
N LYS A 218 -7.70 21.46 1.95
CA LYS A 218 -7.85 22.23 0.70
C LYS A 218 -7.98 21.35 -0.54
N ALA A 219 -8.08 20.03 -0.37
CA ALA A 219 -8.07 19.10 -1.50
C ALA A 219 -9.18 19.41 -2.53
N LEU A 220 -10.39 19.79 -2.08
CA LEU A 220 -11.49 20.14 -2.99
C LEU A 220 -11.25 21.48 -3.71
N GLU A 221 -10.68 22.46 -3.05
CA GLU A 221 -10.37 23.76 -3.63
C GLU A 221 -9.31 23.67 -4.71
N LEU A 222 -8.47 22.64 -4.65
CA LEU A 222 -7.41 22.42 -5.63
C LEU A 222 -7.93 21.88 -6.95
N ILE A 223 -9.17 21.37 -7.03
CA ILE A 223 -9.75 20.84 -8.27
C ILE A 223 -10.39 21.98 -9.07
N ASN A 224 -9.78 22.32 -10.20
CA ASN A 224 -10.10 23.51 -10.99
C ASN A 224 -11.42 23.45 -11.78
N SER A 225 -12.12 22.33 -11.81
CA SER A 225 -13.36 22.17 -12.58
C SER A 225 -14.45 21.53 -11.75
N THR A 226 -15.57 22.21 -11.64
CA THR A 226 -16.76 21.70 -10.93
C THR A 226 -17.61 20.75 -11.81
N GLU A 227 -17.54 20.86 -13.15
CA GLU A 227 -18.36 20.07 -14.06
C GLU A 227 -17.97 18.59 -14.08
N ARG A 228 -16.67 18.29 -13.97
CA ARG A 228 -16.15 16.90 -13.95
C ARG A 228 -15.92 16.35 -12.54
N LEU A 229 -16.22 17.14 -11.50
CA LEU A 229 -16.02 16.75 -10.11
C LEU A 229 -17.30 16.18 -9.52
N HIS A 230 -17.24 14.93 -9.10
CA HIS A 230 -18.33 14.20 -8.49
C HIS A 230 -17.99 13.86 -7.04
N VAL A 231 -18.59 14.57 -6.09
CA VAL A 231 -18.43 14.27 -4.66
C VAL A 231 -19.36 13.12 -4.28
N ARG A 232 -18.78 12.06 -3.69
CA ARG A 232 -19.49 10.84 -3.31
C ARG A 232 -19.12 10.46 -1.87
N PRO A 233 -20.01 10.65 -0.88
CA PRO A 233 -19.75 10.26 0.51
C PRO A 233 -19.43 8.77 0.67
N GLU A 234 -19.98 7.92 -0.22
CA GLU A 234 -19.76 6.47 -0.22
C GLU A 234 -18.30 6.08 -0.48
N LEU A 235 -17.49 7.00 -0.99
CA LEU A 235 -16.06 6.80 -1.18
C LEU A 235 -15.24 7.01 0.10
N HIS A 236 -15.91 7.09 1.27
CA HIS A 236 -15.27 7.12 2.57
C HIS A 236 -15.61 5.90 3.42
N LEU A 237 -14.58 5.18 3.84
CA LEU A 237 -14.72 4.07 4.80
C LEU A 237 -14.58 4.61 6.22
N SER A 238 -15.70 4.78 6.90
CA SER A 238 -15.76 5.42 8.22
C SER A 238 -15.54 4.45 9.40
N VAL A 239 -15.70 3.13 9.19
CA VAL A 239 -15.68 2.13 10.26
C VAL A 239 -14.35 1.38 10.26
N SER A 240 -13.57 1.49 11.33
CA SER A 240 -12.37 0.69 11.52
C SER A 240 -12.72 -0.75 11.87
N MET A 241 -12.32 -1.69 11.02
CA MET A 241 -12.48 -3.13 11.26
C MET A 241 -11.46 -3.69 12.24
N ARG A 242 -10.34 -2.99 12.45
CA ARG A 242 -9.26 -3.46 13.35
C ARG A 242 -9.59 -3.27 14.81
N SER A 243 -10.20 -2.18 15.18
CA SER A 243 -10.71 -1.97 16.54
C SER A 243 -11.39 -0.59 16.67
N PHE A 244 -12.65 -0.57 17.09
CA PHE A 244 -13.30 0.63 17.63
C PHE A 244 -12.63 1.13 18.94
N ARG A 245 -11.73 0.32 19.52
CA ARG A 245 -10.88 0.69 20.66
C ARG A 245 -9.65 1.48 20.24
N ALA A 246 -9.25 1.39 18.97
CA ALA A 246 -8.04 2.04 18.47
C ALA A 246 -8.17 3.56 18.29
N GLU A 247 -9.37 4.09 18.09
CA GLU A 247 -9.57 5.55 17.96
C GLU A 247 -9.06 6.31 19.17
N LYS A 248 -9.45 5.88 20.37
CA LYS A 248 -8.99 6.53 21.61
C LYS A 248 -7.50 6.33 21.86
N VAL A 249 -6.93 5.19 21.45
CA VAL A 249 -5.48 4.97 21.53
C VAL A 249 -4.75 5.89 20.55
N SER A 250 -5.22 5.99 19.32
CA SER A 250 -4.65 6.90 18.31
C SER A 250 -4.75 8.36 18.77
N GLN A 251 -5.89 8.76 19.32
CA GLN A 251 -6.10 10.09 19.89
C GLN A 251 -5.12 10.36 21.04
N PHE A 252 -4.97 9.42 21.97
CA PHE A 252 -4.02 9.53 23.08
C PHE A 252 -2.58 9.70 22.58
N VAL A 253 -2.16 8.87 21.62
CA VAL A 253 -0.81 8.96 21.04
C VAL A 253 -0.60 10.29 20.33
N HIS A 254 -1.59 10.76 19.56
CA HIS A 254 -1.53 12.07 18.91
C HIS A 254 -1.35 13.20 19.92
N GLN A 255 -2.19 13.23 20.97
CA GLN A 255 -2.13 14.22 22.04
C GLN A 255 -0.79 14.19 22.78
N LEU A 256 -0.25 12.97 23.03
CA LEU A 256 1.04 12.79 23.67
C LEU A 256 2.18 13.38 22.83
N LEU A 257 2.19 13.07 21.52
CA LEU A 257 3.21 13.57 20.60
C LEU A 257 3.08 15.08 20.34
N ALA A 258 1.87 15.62 20.37
CA ALA A 258 1.59 17.05 20.28
C ALA A 258 1.82 17.81 21.60
N MET A 259 2.31 17.14 22.66
CA MET A 259 2.57 17.70 23.99
C MET A 259 1.31 18.28 24.67
N GLN A 260 0.12 17.83 24.30
CA GLN A 260 -1.16 18.21 24.88
C GLN A 260 -1.42 17.41 26.17
N GLN A 261 -0.75 17.79 27.24
CA GLN A 261 -0.63 16.99 28.47
C GLN A 261 -1.98 16.72 29.15
N ASP A 262 -2.85 17.72 29.25
CA ASP A 262 -4.12 17.61 29.96
C ASP A 262 -5.14 16.77 29.17
N GLU A 263 -5.18 16.95 27.85
CA GLU A 263 -6.02 16.16 26.94
C GLU A 263 -5.56 14.69 26.93
N ALA A 264 -4.25 14.45 26.86
CA ALA A 264 -3.70 13.11 26.91
C ALA A 264 -4.05 12.39 28.23
N ARG A 265 -3.98 13.09 29.38
CA ARG A 265 -4.40 12.53 30.68
C ARG A 265 -5.88 12.15 30.69
N LYS A 266 -6.76 13.02 30.18
CA LYS A 266 -8.21 12.72 30.10
C LYS A 266 -8.47 11.51 29.22
N THR A 267 -7.81 11.44 28.05
CA THR A 267 -7.98 10.31 27.14
C THR A 267 -7.45 8.99 27.74
N LEU A 268 -6.31 9.05 28.45
CA LEU A 268 -5.74 7.87 29.13
C LEU A 268 -6.67 7.29 30.20
N GLN A 269 -7.39 8.15 30.94
CA GLN A 269 -8.35 7.69 31.96
C GLN A 269 -9.51 6.87 31.37
N VAL A 270 -9.86 7.10 30.12
CA VAL A 270 -10.94 6.39 29.42
C VAL A 270 -10.44 5.12 28.74
N LEU A 271 -9.12 4.93 28.62
CA LEU A 271 -8.47 3.75 28.01
C LEU A 271 -8.35 2.55 28.94
N THR A 272 -9.30 2.35 29.85
CA THR A 272 -9.26 1.31 30.91
C THR A 272 -9.11 -0.13 30.38
N LYS A 273 -9.48 -0.39 29.11
CA LYS A 273 -9.43 -1.73 28.50
C LYS A 273 -8.22 -1.93 27.58
N TYR A 274 -7.34 -0.94 27.44
CA TYR A 274 -6.15 -1.04 26.60
C TYR A 274 -4.91 -0.79 27.46
N PRO A 275 -4.14 -1.82 27.79
CA PRO A 275 -2.99 -1.65 28.67
C PRO A 275 -1.89 -0.89 27.96
N ILE A 276 -1.51 0.27 28.49
CA ILE A 276 -0.39 1.08 28.03
C ILE A 276 0.56 1.27 29.20
N VAL A 277 1.80 0.87 29.02
CA VAL A 277 2.87 1.03 30.01
C VAL A 277 4.07 1.71 29.40
N LEU A 278 4.81 2.43 30.22
CA LEU A 278 6.05 3.09 29.83
C LEU A 278 7.20 2.56 30.70
N THR A 279 8.26 2.09 30.08
CA THR A 279 9.48 1.68 30.76
C THR A 279 10.73 2.09 29.98
N ARG A 280 11.86 2.26 30.66
CA ARG A 280 13.18 2.46 30.05
C ARG A 280 13.98 1.15 29.90
N SER A 281 13.46 0.05 30.41
CA SER A 281 14.08 -1.27 30.33
C SER A 281 13.42 -2.10 29.27
N LEU A 282 14.18 -2.51 28.26
CA LEU A 282 13.68 -3.41 27.22
C LEU A 282 13.28 -4.78 27.79
N ASP A 283 14.06 -5.28 28.74
CA ASP A 283 13.79 -6.60 29.36
C ASP A 283 12.49 -6.59 30.16
N LYS A 284 12.24 -5.54 30.93
CA LYS A 284 10.95 -5.36 31.63
C LYS A 284 9.78 -5.21 30.65
N ALA A 285 10.00 -4.55 29.49
CA ALA A 285 8.98 -4.46 28.45
C ALA A 285 8.65 -5.84 27.86
N LYS A 286 9.67 -6.66 27.57
CA LYS A 286 9.50 -8.02 27.06
C LYS A 286 8.81 -8.94 28.09
N GLU A 287 9.20 -8.87 29.34
CA GLU A 287 8.59 -9.62 30.45
C GLU A 287 7.11 -9.27 30.54
N TRP A 288 6.78 -8.00 30.61
CA TRP A 288 5.41 -7.52 30.67
C TRP A 288 4.58 -7.97 29.46
N LEU A 289 5.13 -7.93 28.25
CA LEU A 289 4.45 -8.43 27.04
C LEU A 289 4.15 -9.92 27.15
N ARG A 290 5.11 -10.76 27.59
CA ARG A 290 4.91 -12.20 27.76
C ARG A 290 3.81 -12.51 28.76
N GLU A 291 3.75 -11.77 29.87
CA GLU A 291 2.71 -11.95 30.91
C GLU A 291 1.31 -11.58 30.42
N HIS A 292 1.21 -10.63 29.46
CA HIS A 292 -0.06 -10.09 28.99
C HIS A 292 -0.52 -10.66 27.65
N THR A 293 0.34 -11.42 26.95
CA THR A 293 0.01 -12.08 25.68
C THR A 293 -0.89 -13.31 25.93
N ARG A 294 -1.98 -13.41 25.20
CA ARG A 294 -2.97 -14.50 25.36
C ARG A 294 -3.24 -15.20 24.03
N GLY A 295 -3.31 -16.52 24.08
CA GLY A 295 -3.71 -17.36 22.95
C GLY A 295 -2.85 -17.12 21.70
N SER A 296 -3.46 -16.69 20.61
CA SER A 296 -2.80 -16.44 19.33
C SER A 296 -2.24 -15.01 19.15
N GLU A 297 -2.25 -14.19 20.21
CA GLU A 297 -1.66 -12.85 20.15
C GLU A 297 -0.16 -12.94 19.92
N ARG A 298 0.37 -11.94 19.20
CA ARG A 298 1.79 -11.85 18.84
C ARG A 298 2.37 -10.55 19.30
N CYS A 299 3.59 -10.60 19.82
CA CYS A 299 4.35 -9.45 20.27
C CYS A 299 5.42 -9.08 19.24
N GLY A 300 5.64 -7.78 19.06
CA GLY A 300 6.69 -7.28 18.16
C GLY A 300 7.33 -6.02 18.71
N ILE A 301 8.52 -5.70 18.21
CA ILE A 301 9.24 -4.47 18.53
C ILE A 301 9.21 -3.56 17.31
N LEU A 302 8.75 -2.33 17.48
CA LEU A 302 8.84 -1.29 16.48
C LEU A 302 10.04 -0.38 16.79
N ALA A 303 10.88 -0.14 15.81
CA ALA A 303 12.01 0.75 15.92
C ALA A 303 12.15 1.61 14.65
N SER A 304 12.71 2.81 14.79
CA SER A 304 13.05 3.63 13.63
C SER A 304 14.06 2.90 12.73
N SER A 305 13.87 2.96 11.40
CA SER A 305 14.84 2.43 10.43
C SER A 305 16.24 3.04 10.56
N LYS A 306 16.35 4.21 11.20
CA LYS A 306 17.63 4.90 11.49
C LYS A 306 18.23 4.52 12.83
N ALA A 307 17.59 3.68 13.62
CA ALA A 307 18.05 3.30 14.96
C ALA A 307 19.13 2.22 14.93
N GLU A 308 20.18 2.37 14.12
CA GLU A 308 21.27 1.41 13.93
C GLU A 308 22.05 1.12 15.24
N ARG A 309 22.06 2.07 16.20
CA ARG A 309 22.63 1.89 17.53
C ARG A 309 22.02 0.72 18.31
N LEU A 310 20.79 0.32 18.00
CA LEU A 310 20.12 -0.81 18.64
C LEU A 310 20.73 -2.16 18.27
N LYS A 311 21.58 -2.20 17.24
CA LYS A 311 22.33 -3.41 16.86
C LYS A 311 23.21 -3.95 18.00
N ALA A 312 23.71 -3.07 18.87
CA ALA A 312 24.50 -3.45 20.04
C ALA A 312 23.71 -4.30 21.06
N ILE A 313 22.39 -4.20 21.07
CA ILE A 313 21.47 -4.99 21.90
C ILE A 313 20.67 -6.00 21.07
N SER A 314 21.26 -6.49 19.97
CA SER A 314 20.71 -7.51 19.06
C SER A 314 19.45 -7.10 18.29
N ILE A 315 19.10 -5.81 18.22
CA ILE A 315 18.01 -5.30 17.39
C ILE A 315 18.58 -4.74 16.10
N ASN A 316 18.48 -5.50 15.01
CA ASN A 316 18.99 -5.09 13.70
C ASN A 316 17.85 -4.52 12.84
N VAL A 317 17.75 -3.18 12.77
CA VAL A 317 16.71 -2.48 11.99
C VAL A 317 16.84 -2.64 10.47
N ARG A 318 17.99 -3.15 9.99
CA ARG A 318 18.21 -3.45 8.56
C ARG A 318 17.90 -4.92 8.21
N TYR A 319 17.54 -5.73 9.19
CA TYR A 319 17.19 -7.12 8.93
C TYR A 319 15.87 -7.21 8.16
N LYS A 320 15.88 -7.93 7.05
CA LYS A 320 14.67 -8.23 6.28
C LYS A 320 14.24 -9.66 6.61
N PRO A 321 13.15 -9.85 7.38
CA PRO A 321 12.63 -11.19 7.65
C PRO A 321 12.04 -11.80 6.36
N ASN A 322 11.90 -13.13 6.35
CA ASN A 322 11.08 -13.78 5.34
C ASN A 322 9.61 -13.52 5.66
N PHE A 323 9.02 -12.52 4.99
CA PHE A 323 7.64 -12.07 5.26
C PHE A 323 6.61 -13.17 4.98
N ILE A 324 6.84 -14.00 3.94
CA ILE A 324 5.95 -15.12 3.61
C ILE A 324 5.92 -16.11 4.77
N HIS A 325 7.09 -16.50 5.25
CA HIS A 325 7.19 -17.42 6.40
C HIS A 325 6.58 -16.78 7.66
N TRP A 326 6.92 -15.53 7.94
CA TRP A 326 6.41 -14.80 9.09
C TRP A 326 4.89 -14.74 9.16
N PHE A 327 4.22 -14.46 8.04
CA PHE A 327 2.77 -14.26 8.02
C PHE A 327 1.96 -15.53 7.69
N LEU A 328 2.52 -16.45 6.89
CA LEU A 328 1.77 -17.55 6.30
C LEU A 328 2.23 -18.95 6.72
N ALA A 329 3.27 -19.08 7.56
CA ALA A 329 3.64 -20.38 8.10
C ALA A 329 2.62 -20.84 9.15
N PRO A 330 2.22 -22.13 9.14
CA PRO A 330 1.41 -22.71 10.22
C PRO A 330 2.11 -22.59 11.57
N VAL A 331 1.33 -22.50 12.64
CA VAL A 331 1.85 -22.38 14.01
C VAL A 331 2.55 -23.67 14.47
N ASP A 332 2.16 -24.80 13.87
CA ASP A 332 2.51 -26.16 14.30
C ASP A 332 3.70 -26.76 13.55
N GLN A 333 4.36 -26.02 12.64
CA GLN A 333 5.55 -26.54 11.98
C GLN A 333 6.73 -26.55 12.96
N GLU A 334 7.38 -27.72 13.10
CA GLU A 334 8.57 -27.95 13.94
C GLU A 334 9.79 -27.10 13.56
N GLU A 335 9.78 -26.45 12.39
CA GLU A 335 10.75 -25.42 12.06
C GLU A 335 10.57 -24.22 12.98
N ILE A 336 11.67 -23.72 13.52
CA ILE A 336 11.75 -22.58 14.45
C ILE A 336 10.76 -21.48 14.04
N ASP A 337 9.55 -21.55 14.57
CA ASP A 337 8.59 -20.48 14.38
C ASP A 337 9.03 -19.30 15.25
N ILE A 338 9.62 -18.29 14.60
CA ILE A 338 10.06 -17.06 15.27
C ILE A 338 8.91 -16.34 15.99
N ARG A 339 7.66 -16.78 15.77
CA ARG A 339 6.46 -16.27 16.44
C ARG A 339 6.13 -17.05 17.71
N SER A 340 6.74 -18.21 17.92
CA SER A 340 6.46 -19.04 19.10
C SER A 340 7.16 -18.48 20.32
N SER A 341 6.55 -18.71 21.49
CA SER A 341 7.17 -18.38 22.78
C SER A 341 8.48 -19.12 23.05
N ASN A 342 8.71 -20.22 22.32
CA ASN A 342 9.92 -21.05 22.40
C ASN A 342 10.99 -20.68 21.38
N ALA A 343 10.76 -19.66 20.55
CA ALA A 343 11.79 -19.19 19.63
C ALA A 343 13.01 -18.70 20.41
N PRO A 344 14.23 -19.02 19.95
CA PRO A 344 15.45 -18.53 20.58
C PRO A 344 15.41 -16.99 20.73
N GLU A 345 15.83 -16.44 21.85
CA GLU A 345 15.75 -15.00 22.15
C GLU A 345 16.31 -14.10 21.03
N GLY A 346 17.31 -14.57 20.30
CA GLY A 346 17.86 -13.88 19.13
C GLY A 346 16.90 -13.68 17.97
N TYR A 347 15.81 -14.45 17.86
CA TYR A 347 14.80 -14.32 16.81
C TYR A 347 13.65 -13.37 17.18
N SER A 348 13.27 -13.32 18.46
CA SER A 348 12.24 -12.38 18.94
C SER A 348 12.68 -10.91 18.86
N ASN A 349 13.97 -10.65 18.74
CA ASN A 349 14.56 -9.32 18.67
C ASN A 349 14.81 -8.82 17.25
N ARG A 350 14.42 -9.58 16.21
CA ARG A 350 14.75 -9.28 14.81
C ARG A 350 13.62 -8.61 14.02
N ILE A 351 12.58 -8.17 14.70
CA ILE A 351 11.45 -7.47 14.07
C ILE A 351 11.41 -6.03 14.51
#